data_4770b8bfe204adada0796a223c9ee4ba
#
_entry.id   4770b8bfe204adada0796a223c9ee4ba
#
_cell.length_a   1.000
_cell.length_b   1.000
_cell.length_c   1.000
_cell.angle_alpha   90.00
_cell.angle_beta   90.00
_cell.angle_gamma   90.00
#
_symmetry.space_group_name_H-M   'P 1'
#
loop_
_entity.id
_entity.type
_entity.pdbx_description
1 polymer ?
#
loop_
_entity_poly.entity_id
_entity_poly.type
_entity_poly.pdbx_seq_one_letter_code
_entity_poly.pdbx_strand_id
1 'polypeptide(L)' 'MRLPSKETRTLLRSRYPKGARVEIIRMDDPQAPPIGTHGTVLGVDDMGSILVAWDNGSGLNVAFGEDVCCKVGE' A
#
# COMPACT_ATOMS: atom_id res chain seq x y z
N MET A 1 -17.72 -4.99 1.63
CA MET A 1 -16.32 -4.75 2.03
C MET A 1 -16.24 -4.54 3.54
N ARG A 2 -15.27 -5.15 4.17
CA ARG A 2 -15.07 -5.02 5.61
C ARG A 2 -13.99 -3.97 5.86
N LEU A 3 -14.33 -2.92 6.60
CA LEU A 3 -13.36 -1.90 6.98
C LEU A 3 -12.46 -2.43 8.11
N PRO A 4 -11.17 -2.06 8.14
CA PRO A 4 -10.29 -2.46 9.22
C PRO A 4 -10.69 -1.77 10.53
N SER A 5 -10.37 -2.40 11.66
CA SER A 5 -10.55 -1.80 12.98
C SER A 5 -9.58 -0.63 13.17
N LYS A 6 -9.86 0.18 14.19
CA LYS A 6 -8.95 1.27 14.56
C LYS A 6 -7.55 0.75 14.88
N GLU A 7 -7.45 -0.39 15.55
CA GLU A 7 -6.17 -1.00 15.89
C GLU A 7 -5.42 -1.43 14.65
N THR A 8 -6.12 -2.03 13.67
CA THR A 8 -5.51 -2.43 12.40
C THR A 8 -4.99 -1.20 11.66
N ARG A 9 -5.77 -0.11 11.61
CA ARG A 9 -5.34 1.13 10.95
C ARG A 9 -4.09 1.71 11.63
N THR A 10 -4.06 1.68 12.96
CA THR A 10 -2.90 2.15 13.72
C THR A 10 -1.66 1.31 13.42
N LEU A 11 -1.82 -0.02 13.34
CA LEU A 11 -0.73 -0.91 12.96
C LEU A 11 -0.23 -0.65 11.55
N LEU A 12 -1.15 -0.42 10.61
CA LEU A 12 -0.78 -0.10 9.23
C LEU A 12 0.03 1.19 9.15
N ARG A 13 -0.40 2.23 9.87
CA ARG A 13 0.30 3.50 9.90
C ARG A 13 1.69 3.38 10.51
N SER A 14 1.83 2.54 11.54
CA SER A 14 3.11 2.28 12.18
C SER A 14 4.04 1.48 11.27
N ARG A 15 3.49 0.48 10.57
CA ARG A 15 4.25 -0.41 9.72
C ARG A 15 4.64 0.25 8.38
N TYR A 16 3.76 1.09 7.86
CA TYR A 16 3.96 1.77 6.57
C TYR A 16 3.93 3.29 6.77
N PRO A 17 4.97 3.85 7.41
CA PRO A 17 5.01 5.29 7.61
C PRO A 17 5.30 6.02 6.30
N LYS A 18 4.91 7.29 6.24
CA LYS A 18 5.21 8.13 5.09
C LYS A 18 6.71 8.09 4.78
N GLY A 19 7.03 7.87 3.52
CA GLY A 19 8.42 7.76 3.05
C GLY A 19 8.96 6.34 3.00
N ALA A 20 8.24 5.35 3.57
CA ALA A 20 8.66 3.96 3.48
C ALA A 20 8.62 3.48 2.03
N ARG A 21 9.56 2.62 1.65
CA ARG A 21 9.59 2.01 0.31
C ARG A 21 8.88 0.67 0.36
N VAL A 22 8.07 0.42 -0.65
CA VAL A 22 7.29 -0.82 -0.77
C VAL A 22 7.38 -1.38 -2.17
N GLU A 23 7.04 -2.68 -2.29
CA GLU A 23 7.04 -3.41 -3.56
C GLU A 23 5.68 -4.10 -3.71
N ILE A 24 5.11 -4.06 -4.92
CA ILE A 24 3.86 -4.77 -5.21
C ILE A 24 4.10 -6.26 -5.21
N ILE A 25 3.34 -6.98 -4.37
CA ILE A 25 3.31 -8.45 -4.36
C ILE A 25 2.09 -8.94 -5.15
N ARG A 26 0.94 -8.28 -4.96
CA ARG A 26 -0.30 -8.64 -5.63
C ARG A 26 -1.22 -7.43 -5.71
N MET A 27 -1.78 -7.19 -6.89
CA MET A 27 -2.77 -6.13 -7.09
C MET A 27 -3.69 -6.53 -8.24
N ASP A 28 -4.96 -6.81 -7.93
CA ASP A 28 -5.96 -7.27 -8.89
C ASP A 28 -6.69 -6.09 -9.53
N ASP A 29 -5.97 -5.27 -10.26
CA ASP A 29 -6.52 -4.13 -10.97
C ASP A 29 -5.94 -4.10 -12.38
N PRO A 30 -6.78 -3.94 -13.43
CA PRO A 30 -6.27 -3.88 -14.82
C PRO A 30 -5.25 -2.76 -15.05
N GLN A 31 -5.29 -1.71 -14.22
CA GLN A 31 -4.35 -0.58 -14.34
C GLN A 31 -3.21 -0.65 -13.35
N ALA A 32 -3.07 -1.76 -12.63
CA ALA A 32 -2.03 -1.91 -11.63
C ALA A 32 -0.64 -1.92 -12.28
N PRO A 33 0.37 -1.33 -11.61
CA PRO A 33 1.75 -1.51 -12.04
C PRO A 33 2.12 -2.99 -12.01
N PRO A 34 3.13 -3.42 -12.78
CA PRO A 34 3.58 -4.81 -12.74
C PRO A 34 4.00 -5.23 -11.32
N ILE A 35 3.82 -6.51 -11.02
CA ILE A 35 4.34 -7.10 -9.78
C ILE A 35 5.84 -6.81 -9.71
N GLY A 36 6.32 -6.43 -8.52
CA GLY A 36 7.72 -6.05 -8.32
C GLY A 36 7.99 -4.56 -8.47
N THR A 37 6.99 -3.76 -8.90
CA THR A 37 7.16 -2.31 -8.96
C THR A 37 7.32 -1.75 -7.55
N HIS A 38 8.28 -0.85 -7.38
CA HIS A 38 8.53 -0.18 -6.11
C HIS A 38 7.81 1.16 -6.05
N GLY A 39 7.52 1.61 -4.84
CA GLY A 39 6.90 2.90 -4.61
C GLY A 39 7.23 3.45 -3.24
N THR A 40 6.78 4.67 -3.00
CA THR A 40 6.97 5.36 -1.72
C THR A 40 5.63 5.59 -1.05
N VAL A 41 5.51 5.20 0.21
CA VAL A 41 4.27 5.39 0.97
C VAL A 41 4.06 6.88 1.24
N LEU A 42 2.84 7.35 0.95
CA LEU A 42 2.40 8.71 1.26
C LEU A 42 1.62 8.76 2.58
N GLY A 43 1.02 7.66 2.97
CA GLY A 43 0.24 7.55 4.20
C GLY A 43 -0.69 6.36 4.15
N VAL A 44 -1.56 6.27 5.15
CA VAL A 44 -2.64 5.26 5.23
C VAL A 44 -3.93 6.01 5.50
N ASP A 45 -4.97 5.74 4.71
CA ASP A 45 -6.26 6.42 4.89
C ASP A 45 -7.13 5.69 5.93
N ASP A 46 -8.31 6.25 6.20
CA ASP A 46 -9.23 5.69 7.20
C ASP A 46 -9.84 4.36 6.78
N MET A 47 -9.76 4.01 5.52
CA MET A 47 -10.23 2.73 5.00
C MET A 47 -9.15 1.65 5.07
N GLY A 48 -7.97 2.00 5.56
CA GLY A 48 -6.85 1.07 5.65
C GLY A 48 -6.08 0.92 4.34
N SER A 49 -6.36 1.73 3.33
CA SER A 49 -5.60 1.71 2.09
C SER A 49 -4.27 2.40 2.29
N ILE A 50 -3.20 1.79 1.77
CA ILE A 50 -1.88 2.40 1.78
C ILE A 50 -1.76 3.27 0.53
N LEU A 51 -1.57 4.57 0.75
CA LEU A 51 -1.44 5.53 -0.34
C LEU A 51 0.01 5.50 -0.81
N VAL A 52 0.23 5.19 -2.09
CA VAL A 52 1.58 4.98 -2.63
C VAL A 52 1.78 5.76 -3.92
N ALA A 53 2.93 6.41 -4.02
CA ALA A 53 3.42 6.96 -5.29
C ALA A 53 4.37 5.92 -5.90
N TRP A 54 3.89 5.21 -6.91
CA TRP A 54 4.67 4.17 -7.57
C TRP A 54 5.71 4.78 -8.50
N ASP A 55 6.89 4.14 -8.60
CA ASP A 55 8.00 4.68 -9.38
C ASP A 55 7.70 4.77 -10.87
N ASN A 56 6.71 4.01 -11.36
CA ASN A 56 6.28 4.07 -12.76
C ASN A 56 5.27 5.21 -13.04
N GLY A 57 4.98 6.05 -12.04
CA GLY A 57 4.03 7.16 -12.18
C GLY A 57 2.60 6.84 -11.80
N SER A 58 2.28 5.58 -11.49
CA SER A 58 0.94 5.21 -11.05
C SER A 58 0.68 5.72 -9.63
N GLY A 59 -0.58 6.10 -9.34
CA GLY A 59 -1.01 6.50 -8.01
C GLY A 59 -2.02 5.54 -7.39
N LEU A 60 -2.10 4.31 -7.86
CA LEU A 60 -3.05 3.33 -7.31
C LEU A 60 -2.66 2.96 -5.88
N ASN A 61 -3.64 2.96 -4.98
CA ASN A 61 -3.41 2.62 -3.57
C ASN A 61 -3.50 1.11 -3.36
N VAL A 62 -2.85 0.63 -2.30
CA VAL A 62 -2.92 -0.78 -1.89
C VAL A 62 -4.15 -0.93 -1.00
N ALA A 63 -5.18 -1.63 -1.50
CA ALA A 63 -6.45 -1.77 -0.79
C ALA A 63 -6.36 -2.86 0.28
N PHE A 64 -6.82 -2.52 1.49
CA PHE A 64 -6.81 -3.46 2.62
C PHE A 64 -7.60 -4.73 2.27
N GLY A 65 -6.96 -5.88 2.49
CA GLY A 65 -7.60 -7.19 2.29
C GLY A 65 -7.70 -7.65 0.84
N GLU A 66 -7.35 -6.80 -0.12
CA GLU A 66 -7.45 -7.14 -1.55
C GLU A 66 -6.08 -7.17 -2.22
N ASP A 67 -5.26 -6.16 -1.95
CA ASP A 67 -3.94 -6.03 -2.55
C ASP A 67 -2.86 -6.31 -1.51
N VAL A 68 -1.69 -6.71 -1.97
CA VAL A 68 -0.57 -7.04 -1.07
C VAL A 68 0.69 -6.32 -1.53
N CYS A 69 1.37 -5.67 -0.59
CA CYS A 69 2.70 -5.13 -0.81
C CYS A 69 3.59 -5.51 0.36
N CYS A 70 4.89 -5.37 0.19
CA CYS A 70 5.85 -5.58 1.28
C CYS A 70 6.83 -4.41 1.34
N LYS A 71 7.45 -4.22 2.51
CA LYS A 71 8.47 -3.19 2.67
C LYS A 71 9.78 -3.64 2.03
N VAL A 72 10.50 -2.66 1.45
CA VAL A 72 11.76 -2.90 0.78
C VAL A 72 12.90 -2.33 1.62
N GLY A 73 14.04 -3.02 1.62
CA GLY A 73 15.24 -2.50 2.28
C GLY A 73 15.34 -2.81 3.76
N GLU A 74 14.60 -3.79 4.23
CA GLU A 74 14.67 -4.23 5.61
C GLU A 74 15.45 -5.51 5.78
#